data_24f6746271914afb874c76cc9f3436b2
#
_entry.id   24f6746271914afb874c76cc9f3436b2
#
_cell.length_a   1.000
_cell.length_b   1.000
_cell.length_c   1.000
_cell.angle_alpha   90.00
_cell.angle_beta   90.00
_cell.angle_gamma   90.00
#
_symmetry.space_group_name_H-M   'P 1'
#
loop_
_entity.id
_entity.type
_entity.pdbx_description
1 polymer ?
#
loop_
_entity_poly.entity_id
_entity_poly.type
_entity_poly.pdbx_seq_one_letter_code
_entity_poly.pdbx_strand_id
1 'polypeptide(L)' 'MAKTLSLSEVKTRLPELVAGVQEREEEVVVTKNGRPAAVL' A
#
# COMPACT_ATOMS: atom_id res chain seq x y z
N MET A 1 -5.56 -8.73 6.32
CA MET A 1 -4.35 -8.30 7.03
C MET A 1 -3.75 -7.07 6.35
N ALA A 2 -3.29 -6.13 7.13
CA ALA A 2 -2.67 -4.92 6.60
C ALA A 2 -1.23 -5.18 6.17
N LYS A 3 -0.84 -4.61 5.05
CA LYS A 3 0.54 -4.61 4.59
C LYS A 3 1.12 -3.23 4.82
N THR A 4 2.38 -3.16 5.18
CA THR A 4 3.09 -1.90 5.33
C THR A 4 4.17 -1.82 4.25
N LEU A 5 4.07 -0.83 3.38
CA LEU A 5 5.00 -0.65 2.27
C LEU A 5 5.49 0.79 2.23
N SER A 6 6.73 0.97 1.81
CA SER A 6 7.26 2.31 1.61
C SER A 6 6.62 2.96 0.38
N LEU A 7 6.67 4.28 0.32
CA LEU A 7 6.11 5.02 -0.81
C LEU A 7 6.74 4.59 -2.14
N SER A 8 8.05 4.32 -2.16
CA SER A 8 8.74 3.86 -3.35
C SER A 8 8.19 2.51 -3.84
N GLU A 9 7.96 1.59 -2.92
CA GLU A 9 7.38 0.29 -3.23
C GLU A 9 5.97 0.43 -3.79
N VAL A 10 5.16 1.25 -3.15
CA VAL A 10 3.79 1.48 -3.57
C VAL A 10 3.75 2.07 -4.97
N LYS A 11 4.62 3.04 -5.25
CA LYS A 11 4.69 3.67 -6.56
C LYS A 11 5.00 2.65 -7.67
N THR A 12 5.92 1.73 -7.39
CA THR A 12 6.31 0.70 -8.35
C THR A 12 5.22 -0.34 -8.56
N ARG A 13 4.50 -0.69 -7.49
CA ARG A 13 3.51 -1.77 -7.50
C ARG A 13 2.07 -1.29 -7.48
N LEU A 14 1.83 -0.03 -7.74
CA LEU A 14 0.51 0.55 -7.59
C LEU A 14 -0.61 -0.20 -8.32
N PRO A 15 -0.48 -0.59 -9.60
CA PRO A 15 -1.55 -1.33 -10.27
C PRO A 15 -1.88 -2.64 -9.57
N GLU A 16 -0.86 -3.36 -9.13
CA GLU A 16 -1.00 -4.63 -8.44
C GLU A 16 -1.66 -4.45 -7.08
N LEU A 17 -1.23 -3.41 -6.34
CA LEU A 17 -1.77 -3.13 -5.02
C LEU A 17 -3.23 -2.69 -5.07
N VAL A 18 -3.58 -1.86 -6.04
CA VAL A 18 -4.97 -1.44 -6.20
C VAL A 18 -5.86 -2.63 -6.53
N ALA A 19 -5.42 -3.53 -7.38
CA ALA A 19 -6.16 -4.74 -7.69
C ALA A 19 -6.37 -5.60 -6.43
N GLY A 20 -5.34 -5.75 -5.61
CA GLY A 20 -5.45 -6.50 -4.36
C GLY A 20 -6.44 -5.88 -3.39
N VAL A 21 -6.42 -4.56 -3.26
CA VAL A 21 -7.35 -3.84 -2.39
C VAL A 21 -8.78 -4.03 -2.87
N GLN A 22 -9.03 -3.95 -4.16
CA GLN A 22 -10.37 -4.09 -4.71
C GLN A 22 -10.90 -5.52 -4.65
N GLU A 23 -10.06 -6.49 -4.96
CA GLU A 23 -10.49 -7.88 -5.08
C GLU A 23 -10.48 -8.64 -3.76
N ARG A 24 -9.52 -8.32 -2.89
CA ARG A 24 -9.32 -9.05 -1.62
C ARG A 24 -9.59 -8.21 -0.40
N GLU A 25 -10.01 -6.98 -0.59
CA GLU A 25 -10.23 -6.03 0.51
C GLU A 25 -8.99 -5.91 1.40
N GLU A 26 -7.82 -5.98 0.80
CA GLU A 26 -6.57 -5.81 1.53
C GLU A 26 -6.39 -4.37 1.96
N GLU A 27 -5.75 -4.18 3.10
CA GLU A 27 -5.41 -2.87 3.59
C GLU A 27 -3.90 -2.66 3.43
N VAL A 28 -3.51 -1.56 2.80
CA VAL A 28 -2.10 -1.25 2.57
C VAL A 28 -1.77 0.07 3.24
N VAL A 29 -0.83 0.04 4.18
CA VAL A 29 -0.34 1.25 4.84
C VAL A 29 0.89 1.72 4.09
N VAL A 30 0.82 2.94 3.58
CA VAL A 30 1.92 3.55 2.84
C VAL A 30 2.75 4.39 3.81
N THR A 31 4.05 4.15 3.86
CA THR A 31 4.94 4.89 4.72
C THR A 31 5.86 5.82 3.92
N LYS A 32 6.18 6.94 4.52
CA LYS A 32 7.13 7.90 3.99
C LYS A 32 8.10 8.26 5.10
N ASN A 33 9.40 8.08 4.85
CA ASN A 33 10.44 8.34 5.86
C ASN A 33 10.17 7.59 7.18
N GLY A 34 9.69 6.35 7.08
CA GLY A 34 9.41 5.51 8.24
C GLY A 34 8.13 5.86 8.99
N ARG A 35 7.30 6.77 8.46
CA ARG A 35 6.06 7.19 9.12
C ARG A 35 4.86 6.89 8.23
N PRO A 36 3.74 6.46 8.79
CA PRO A 36 2.52 6.25 8.02
C PRO A 36 2.07 7.56 7.36
N ALA A 37 1.87 7.52 6.05
CA ALA A 37 1.46 8.69 5.28
C ALA A 37 0.05 8.54 4.72
N ALA A 38 -0.35 7.33 4.37
CA ALA A 38 -1.66 7.08 3.79
C ALA A 38 -2.03 5.61 3.94
N VAL A 39 -3.31 5.30 3.76
CA VAL A 39 -3.82 3.93 3.77
C VAL A 39 -4.68 3.73 2.52
N LEU A 40 -4.43 2.65 1.81
CA LEU A 40 -5.23 2.26 0.66
C LEU A 40 -6.33 1.29 1.05
#